data_c34473b6dfee09f23ef5a7dc7a8c04ce
#
_entry.id   c34473b6dfee09f23ef5a7dc7a8c04ce
#
_cell.length_a   1.000
_cell.length_b   1.000
_cell.length_c   1.000
_cell.angle_alpha   90.00
_cell.angle_beta   90.00
_cell.angle_gamma   90.00
#
_symmetry.space_group_name_H-M   'P 1'
#
loop_
_entity.id
_entity.type
_entity.pdbx_description
1 polymer ?
#
loop_
_entity_poly.entity_id
_entity_poly.type
_entity_poly.pdbx_seq_one_letter_code
_entity_poly.pdbx_strand_id
1 'polypeptide(L)'
;IGPKTANVLAEWGITTMDEAVELGELALARMTSHRFASWILRVVEGSTSDEVSPLRSRRSIGKERTFSIDQSDHEHVLDVLEQLTIGVLKKAQLEGIAGRLAEVKIRYTGFETHTHGRSIPVAMDDIEVFLRQMRRLFAENVHQEEKIRLIGFRLGQLEALDSKQTTLVFDESE
;
A
#
# COMPACT_ATOMS: atom_id res chain seq x y z
N ILE A 1 -12.73 15.48 -10.01
CA ILE A 1 -12.50 14.27 -10.82
C ILE A 1 -11.14 14.38 -11.48
N GLY A 2 -10.31 13.32 -11.42
CA GLY A 2 -8.99 13.32 -12.06
C GLY A 2 -9.08 13.09 -13.60
N PRO A 3 -8.02 13.48 -14.37
CA PRO A 3 -8.05 13.41 -15.84
C PRO A 3 -8.40 12.03 -16.40
N LYS A 4 -7.90 10.96 -15.81
CA LYS A 4 -8.22 9.58 -16.26
C LYS A 4 -9.71 9.28 -16.21
N THR A 5 -10.37 9.62 -15.11
CA THR A 5 -11.81 9.37 -14.96
C THR A 5 -12.63 10.30 -15.85
N ALA A 6 -12.19 11.56 -16.00
CA ALA A 6 -12.84 12.50 -16.91
C ALA A 6 -12.78 12.00 -18.37
N ASN A 7 -11.63 11.48 -18.82
CA ASN A 7 -11.48 10.92 -20.16
C ASN A 7 -12.40 9.71 -20.38
N VAL A 8 -12.46 8.77 -19.41
CA VAL A 8 -13.35 7.61 -19.50
C VAL A 8 -14.81 8.05 -19.63
N LEU A 9 -15.25 9.04 -18.86
CA LEU A 9 -16.61 9.55 -18.94
C LEU A 9 -16.87 10.27 -20.27
N ALA A 10 -15.89 11.05 -20.76
CA ALA A 10 -16.00 11.76 -22.04
C ALA A 10 -16.13 10.81 -23.25
N GLU A 11 -15.47 9.64 -23.23
CA GLU A 11 -15.63 8.60 -24.26
C GLU A 11 -17.07 8.09 -24.36
N TRP A 12 -17.87 8.24 -23.29
CA TRP A 12 -19.29 7.92 -23.24
C TRP A 12 -20.19 9.15 -23.39
N GLY A 13 -19.62 10.30 -23.77
CA GLY A 13 -20.35 11.55 -23.98
C GLY A 13 -20.74 12.28 -22.69
N ILE A 14 -20.18 11.87 -21.53
CA ILE A 14 -20.48 12.47 -20.24
C ILE A 14 -19.39 13.50 -19.93
N THR A 15 -19.74 14.78 -19.97
CA THR A 15 -18.82 15.91 -19.76
C THR A 15 -19.22 16.79 -18.57
N THR A 16 -20.46 16.67 -18.12
CA THR A 16 -21.02 17.41 -16.99
C THR A 16 -21.52 16.49 -15.88
N MET A 17 -21.73 17.06 -14.69
CA MET A 17 -22.28 16.32 -13.55
C MET A 17 -23.76 15.98 -13.78
N ASP A 18 -24.51 16.84 -14.44
CA ASP A 18 -25.92 16.61 -14.72
C ASP A 18 -26.10 15.40 -15.64
N GLU A 19 -25.30 15.30 -16.72
CA GLU A 19 -25.28 14.13 -17.60
C GLU A 19 -24.94 12.84 -16.86
N ALA A 20 -24.01 12.91 -15.88
CA ALA A 20 -23.67 11.76 -15.05
C ALA A 20 -24.84 11.32 -14.15
N VAL A 21 -25.61 12.26 -13.63
CA VAL A 21 -26.79 11.98 -12.79
C VAL A 21 -27.91 11.40 -13.63
N GLU A 22 -28.19 11.97 -14.81
CA GLU A 22 -29.23 11.48 -15.74
C GLU A 22 -28.95 10.02 -16.16
N LEU A 23 -27.70 9.64 -16.31
CA LEU A 23 -27.32 8.27 -16.63
C LEU A 23 -27.65 7.26 -15.52
N GLY A 24 -27.64 7.70 -14.25
CA GLY A 24 -27.97 6.91 -13.09
C GLY A 24 -26.82 6.05 -12.56
N GLU A 25 -26.97 5.60 -11.30
CA GLU A 25 -25.91 4.93 -10.54
C GLU A 25 -25.41 3.64 -11.20
N LEU A 26 -26.32 2.79 -11.67
CA LEU A 26 -25.98 1.49 -12.25
C LEU A 26 -25.15 1.61 -13.52
N ALA A 27 -25.49 2.55 -14.39
CA ALA A 27 -24.74 2.78 -15.62
C ALA A 27 -23.37 3.39 -15.34
N LEU A 28 -23.29 4.39 -14.47
CA LEU A 28 -22.01 4.96 -14.00
C LEU A 28 -21.10 3.90 -13.35
N ALA A 29 -21.67 3.00 -12.55
CA ALA A 29 -20.91 1.95 -11.87
C ALA A 29 -20.28 0.95 -12.83
N ARG A 30 -20.94 0.67 -13.97
CA ARG A 30 -20.41 -0.20 -15.03
C ARG A 30 -19.20 0.42 -15.76
N MET A 31 -19.19 1.74 -15.91
CA MET A 31 -18.11 2.48 -16.58
C MET A 31 -16.93 2.79 -15.65
N THR A 32 -17.19 2.90 -14.35
CA THR A 32 -16.20 3.33 -13.36
C THR A 32 -16.08 2.34 -12.20
N SER A 33 -16.83 2.57 -11.13
CA SER A 33 -17.01 1.65 -9.99
C SER A 33 -18.24 2.07 -9.19
N HIS A 34 -18.86 1.14 -8.45
CA HIS A 34 -19.97 1.45 -7.53
C HIS A 34 -19.62 2.58 -6.55
N ARG A 35 -18.42 2.54 -6.00
CA ARG A 35 -17.97 3.56 -5.06
C ARG A 35 -17.91 4.96 -5.68
N PHE A 36 -17.46 5.05 -6.92
CA PHE A 36 -17.40 6.32 -7.65
C PHE A 36 -18.79 6.82 -8.01
N ALA A 37 -19.67 5.93 -8.53
CA ALA A 37 -21.04 6.27 -8.89
C ALA A 37 -21.84 6.79 -7.70
N SER A 38 -21.83 6.07 -6.57
CA SER A 38 -22.49 6.50 -5.33
C SER A 38 -21.91 7.80 -4.78
N TRP A 39 -20.58 8.03 -4.94
CA TRP A 39 -19.97 9.27 -4.51
C TRP A 39 -20.41 10.46 -5.36
N ILE A 40 -20.45 10.34 -6.69
CA ILE A 40 -20.92 11.40 -7.61
C ILE A 40 -22.34 11.82 -7.26
N LEU A 41 -23.27 10.87 -7.12
CA LEU A 41 -24.67 11.18 -6.81
C LEU A 41 -24.79 11.92 -5.49
N ARG A 42 -24.09 11.49 -4.44
CA ARG A 42 -24.10 12.21 -3.16
C ARG A 42 -23.51 13.62 -3.25
N VAL A 43 -22.49 13.83 -4.10
CA VAL A 43 -21.92 15.17 -4.33
C VAL A 43 -22.97 16.09 -4.92
N VAL A 44 -23.71 15.63 -5.94
CA VAL A 44 -24.75 16.44 -6.61
C VAL A 44 -25.93 16.69 -5.69
N GLU A 45 -26.34 15.73 -4.88
CA GLU A 45 -27.39 15.87 -3.87
C GLU A 45 -27.00 16.77 -2.69
N GLY A 46 -25.72 17.21 -2.60
CA GLY A 46 -25.21 17.96 -1.45
C GLY A 46 -25.15 17.15 -0.15
N SER A 47 -25.25 15.82 -0.24
CA SER A 47 -25.26 14.91 0.91
C SER A 47 -23.86 14.45 1.34
N THR A 48 -22.81 15.02 0.75
CA THR A 48 -21.43 14.76 1.19
C THR A 48 -21.08 15.67 2.38
N SER A 49 -20.51 15.07 3.43
CA SER A 49 -19.96 15.86 4.53
C SER A 49 -18.68 16.56 4.10
N ASP A 50 -18.61 17.87 4.27
CA ASP A 50 -17.39 18.68 4.16
C ASP A 50 -16.50 18.56 5.41
N GLU A 51 -16.92 17.74 6.38
CA GLU A 51 -16.21 17.55 7.63
C GLU A 51 -14.90 16.78 7.40
N VAL A 52 -13.79 17.46 7.61
CA VAL A 52 -12.47 16.85 7.61
C VAL A 52 -12.30 16.07 8.90
N SER A 53 -12.43 14.75 8.85
CA SER A 53 -12.14 13.89 10.00
C SER A 53 -10.62 13.76 10.18
N PRO A 54 -10.02 14.39 11.21
CA PRO A 54 -8.58 14.31 11.46
C PRO A 54 -8.12 12.96 12.01
N LEU A 55 -9.04 12.10 12.44
CA LEU A 55 -8.77 10.87 13.19
C LEU A 55 -8.87 9.60 12.33
N ARG A 56 -8.25 9.57 11.16
CA ARG A 56 -8.03 8.29 10.48
C ARG A 56 -6.76 7.66 11.05
N SER A 57 -6.91 6.59 11.81
CA SER A 57 -5.76 5.76 12.18
C SER A 57 -5.04 5.32 10.92
N ARG A 58 -3.72 5.53 10.89
CA ARG A 58 -2.88 5.08 9.78
C ARG A 58 -2.98 3.57 9.65
N ARG A 59 -3.24 3.06 8.43
CA ARG A 59 -3.38 1.62 8.17
C ARG A 59 -2.08 0.96 7.77
N SER A 60 -1.11 1.73 7.27
CA SER A 60 0.19 1.22 6.83
C SER A 60 1.24 2.32 6.82
N ILE A 61 2.51 1.92 6.94
CA ILE A 61 3.70 2.74 6.74
C ILE A 61 4.53 2.08 5.66
N GLY A 62 4.96 2.82 4.64
CA GLY A 62 5.77 2.25 3.57
C GLY A 62 6.74 3.26 2.97
N LYS A 63 7.77 2.72 2.32
CA LYS A 63 8.73 3.48 1.50
C LYS A 63 8.97 2.72 0.21
N GLU A 64 9.11 3.48 -0.88
CA GLU A 64 9.42 2.95 -2.20
C GLU A 64 10.59 3.73 -2.80
N ARG A 65 11.34 3.08 -3.68
CA ARG A 65 12.40 3.71 -4.48
C ARG A 65 12.23 3.34 -5.93
N THR A 66 12.11 4.35 -6.78
CA THR A 66 12.23 4.21 -8.23
C THR A 66 13.70 4.42 -8.60
N PHE A 67 14.28 3.51 -9.36
CA PHE A 67 15.63 3.62 -9.86
C PHE A 67 15.65 4.57 -11.07
N SER A 68 16.72 5.35 -11.20
CA SER A 68 16.95 6.21 -12.38
C SER A 68 17.21 5.40 -13.66
N ILE A 69 17.82 4.21 -13.48
CA ILE A 69 18.05 3.21 -14.52
C ILE A 69 17.54 1.89 -13.98
N ASP A 70 16.75 1.15 -14.78
CA ASP A 70 16.17 -0.13 -14.38
C ASP A 70 17.28 -1.15 -14.06
N GLN A 71 17.22 -1.79 -12.91
CA GLN A 71 18.27 -2.62 -12.33
C GLN A 71 18.14 -4.08 -12.74
N SER A 72 19.23 -4.66 -13.24
CA SER A 72 19.38 -6.12 -13.43
C SER A 72 20.15 -6.78 -12.29
N ASP A 73 20.83 -6.01 -11.47
CA ASP A 73 21.53 -6.49 -10.27
C ASP A 73 20.55 -6.63 -9.10
N HIS A 74 20.04 -7.83 -8.90
CA HIS A 74 19.06 -8.13 -7.86
C HIS A 74 19.66 -8.13 -6.45
N GLU A 75 20.97 -8.30 -6.30
CA GLU A 75 21.64 -8.16 -5.00
C GLU A 75 21.62 -6.69 -4.56
N HIS A 76 21.98 -5.79 -5.48
CA HIS A 76 21.86 -4.36 -5.23
C HIS A 76 20.41 -3.93 -4.92
N VAL A 77 19.42 -4.49 -5.63
CA VAL A 77 18.00 -4.19 -5.35
C VAL A 77 17.59 -4.68 -3.96
N LEU A 78 18.08 -5.86 -3.54
CA LEU A 78 17.83 -6.41 -2.22
C LEU A 78 18.43 -5.53 -1.12
N ASP A 79 19.65 -5.04 -1.29
CA ASP A 79 20.28 -4.10 -0.35
C ASP A 79 19.45 -2.82 -0.17
N VAL A 80 18.96 -2.26 -1.29
CA VAL A 80 18.07 -1.10 -1.25
C VAL A 80 16.77 -1.42 -0.51
N LEU A 81 16.17 -2.57 -0.76
CA LEU A 81 14.95 -3.01 -0.10
C LEU A 81 15.14 -3.20 1.42
N GLU A 82 16.29 -3.72 1.85
CA GLU A 82 16.67 -3.82 3.26
C GLU A 82 16.72 -2.45 3.93
N GLN A 83 17.37 -1.47 3.29
CA GLN A 83 17.43 -0.10 3.82
C GLN A 83 16.04 0.56 3.91
N LEU A 84 15.16 0.31 2.93
CA LEU A 84 13.77 0.78 2.98
C LEU A 84 13.01 0.13 4.14
N THR A 85 13.18 -1.18 4.34
CA THR A 85 12.56 -1.94 5.43
C THR A 85 12.99 -1.41 6.80
N ILE A 86 14.30 -1.27 7.03
CA ILE A 86 14.85 -0.69 8.26
C ILE A 86 14.28 0.72 8.49
N GLY A 87 14.23 1.54 7.44
CA GLY A 87 13.70 2.90 7.54
C GLY A 87 12.19 2.97 7.85
N VAL A 88 11.41 1.98 7.42
CA VAL A 88 9.99 1.84 7.76
C VAL A 88 9.82 1.40 9.21
N LEU A 89 10.56 0.40 9.65
CA LEU A 89 10.49 -0.13 11.02
C LEU A 89 10.96 0.89 12.06
N LYS A 90 12.08 1.58 11.81
CA LYS A 90 12.53 2.68 12.68
C LYS A 90 11.47 3.77 12.82
N LYS A 91 10.76 4.11 11.73
CA LYS A 91 9.65 5.05 11.80
C LYS A 91 8.49 4.52 12.63
N ALA A 92 8.13 3.24 12.48
CA ALA A 92 7.09 2.60 13.29
C ALA A 92 7.44 2.62 14.78
N GLN A 93 8.68 2.26 15.14
CA GLN A 93 9.21 2.33 16.51
C GLN A 93 9.12 3.73 17.11
N LEU A 94 9.54 4.76 16.36
CA LEU A 94 9.46 6.16 16.81
C LEU A 94 8.01 6.64 17.03
N GLU A 95 7.06 6.10 16.27
CA GLU A 95 5.63 6.42 16.40
C GLU A 95 4.90 5.51 17.41
N GLY A 96 5.59 4.54 18.05
CA GLY A 96 4.98 3.58 18.97
C GLY A 96 3.98 2.66 18.29
N ILE A 97 4.26 2.24 17.07
CA ILE A 97 3.36 1.45 16.22
C ILE A 97 4.01 0.11 15.88
N ALA A 98 3.24 -0.96 16.03
CA ALA A 98 3.56 -2.30 15.54
C ALA A 98 2.72 -2.65 14.31
N GLY A 99 3.13 -3.67 13.57
CA GLY A 99 2.35 -4.16 12.42
C GLY A 99 2.45 -5.68 12.28
N ARG A 100 1.51 -6.25 11.52
CA ARG A 100 1.44 -7.70 11.27
C ARG A 100 1.65 -8.09 9.82
N LEU A 101 1.59 -7.17 8.87
CA LEU A 101 1.67 -7.46 7.45
C LEU A 101 2.95 -6.87 6.86
N ALA A 102 3.85 -7.73 6.40
CA ALA A 102 4.98 -7.35 5.56
C ALA A 102 4.56 -7.42 4.09
N GLU A 103 4.78 -6.36 3.32
CA GLU A 103 4.52 -6.34 1.88
C GLU A 103 5.73 -5.82 1.12
N VAL A 104 6.08 -6.53 0.06
CA VAL A 104 7.10 -6.14 -0.91
C VAL A 104 6.42 -5.79 -2.23
N LYS A 105 6.70 -4.61 -2.76
CA LYS A 105 6.25 -4.18 -4.07
C LYS A 105 7.44 -4.21 -5.04
N ILE A 106 7.24 -4.86 -6.18
CA ILE A 106 8.20 -4.93 -7.27
C ILE A 106 7.51 -4.37 -8.52
N ARG A 107 8.16 -3.43 -9.19
CA ARG A 107 7.73 -2.98 -10.52
C ARG A 107 8.85 -3.21 -11.49
N TYR A 108 8.55 -3.92 -12.57
CA TYR A 108 9.48 -4.23 -13.64
C TYR A 108 9.52 -3.15 -14.73
N THR A 109 10.45 -3.30 -15.65
CA THR A 109 10.52 -2.55 -16.88
C THR A 109 9.20 -2.60 -17.61
N GLY A 110 8.51 -1.90 -18.16
CA GLY A 110 7.16 -2.04 -18.75
C GLY A 110 6.02 -1.71 -17.78
N PHE A 111 6.36 -1.31 -16.55
CA PHE A 111 5.43 -0.85 -15.53
C PHE A 111 4.51 -1.91 -14.94
N GLU A 112 4.74 -3.19 -15.23
CA GLU A 112 4.07 -4.27 -14.52
C GLU A 112 4.45 -4.24 -13.03
N THR A 113 3.45 -4.27 -12.16
CA THR A 113 3.65 -4.09 -10.72
C THR A 113 3.00 -5.23 -9.96
N HIS A 114 3.80 -5.91 -9.15
CA HIS A 114 3.36 -6.95 -8.24
C HIS A 114 3.55 -6.49 -6.79
N THR A 115 2.63 -6.92 -5.93
CA THR A 115 2.73 -6.69 -4.48
C THR A 115 2.46 -8.01 -3.78
N HIS A 116 3.45 -8.49 -3.06
CA HIS A 116 3.39 -9.75 -2.33
C HIS A 116 3.43 -9.46 -0.83
N GLY A 117 2.56 -10.11 -0.08
CA GLY A 117 2.42 -9.87 1.35
C GLY A 117 2.38 -11.14 2.17
N ARG A 118 2.88 -11.05 3.42
CA ARG A 118 2.80 -12.11 4.41
C ARG A 118 2.48 -11.54 5.77
N SER A 119 1.45 -12.10 6.40
CA SER A 119 1.08 -11.72 7.77
C SER A 119 1.82 -12.60 8.78
N ILE A 120 2.16 -11.99 9.91
CA ILE A 120 2.67 -12.66 11.12
C ILE A 120 1.57 -12.69 12.18
N PRO A 121 1.57 -13.68 13.10
CA PRO A 121 0.48 -13.88 14.05
C PRO A 121 0.26 -12.71 15.01
N VAL A 122 1.35 -12.05 15.43
CA VAL A 122 1.34 -10.98 16.44
C VAL A 122 1.91 -9.71 15.84
N ALA A 123 1.30 -8.56 16.16
CA ALA A 123 1.84 -7.27 15.75
C ALA A 123 3.17 -7.00 16.48
N MET A 124 4.20 -6.58 15.74
CA MET A 124 5.50 -6.25 16.29
C MET A 124 6.20 -5.18 15.44
N ASP A 125 7.29 -4.65 15.96
CA ASP A 125 8.15 -3.66 15.32
C ASP A 125 9.61 -4.13 15.22
N ASP A 126 9.83 -5.44 15.38
CA ASP A 126 11.14 -6.09 15.32
C ASP A 126 11.70 -6.07 13.89
N ILE A 127 12.83 -5.36 13.73
CA ILE A 127 13.49 -5.16 12.44
C ILE A 127 13.94 -6.49 11.85
N GLU A 128 14.55 -7.39 12.64
CA GLU A 128 15.11 -8.65 12.17
C GLU A 128 14.02 -9.61 11.67
N VAL A 129 12.88 -9.64 12.36
CA VAL A 129 11.72 -10.43 11.93
C VAL A 129 11.25 -9.95 10.56
N PHE A 130 11.08 -8.65 10.37
CA PHE A 130 10.60 -8.10 9.10
C PHE A 130 11.64 -8.18 7.98
N LEU A 131 12.94 -8.07 8.26
CA LEU A 131 14.00 -8.33 7.29
C LEU A 131 13.93 -9.78 6.77
N ARG A 132 13.77 -10.77 7.66
CA ARG A 132 13.60 -12.18 7.24
C ARG A 132 12.36 -12.37 6.37
N GLN A 133 11.21 -11.77 6.74
CA GLN A 133 9.98 -11.88 5.93
C GLN A 133 10.14 -11.22 4.57
N MET A 134 10.74 -10.04 4.52
CA MET A 134 10.99 -9.29 3.29
C MET A 134 11.93 -10.05 2.35
N ARG A 135 13.08 -10.55 2.85
CA ARG A 135 14.04 -11.34 2.04
C ARG A 135 13.35 -12.57 1.43
N ARG A 136 12.52 -13.26 2.22
CA ARG A 136 11.76 -14.41 1.75
C ARG A 136 10.75 -14.02 0.68
N LEU A 137 9.96 -12.94 0.89
CA LEU A 137 9.01 -12.43 -0.10
C LEU A 137 9.70 -12.03 -1.40
N PHE A 138 10.86 -11.37 -1.31
CA PHE A 138 11.65 -11.00 -2.48
C PHE A 138 12.14 -12.24 -3.24
N ALA A 139 12.81 -13.16 -2.55
CA ALA A 139 13.38 -14.37 -3.16
C ALA A 139 12.33 -15.28 -3.82
N GLU A 140 11.14 -15.43 -3.21
CA GLU A 140 10.05 -16.25 -3.72
C GLU A 140 9.34 -15.66 -4.94
N ASN A 141 9.42 -14.33 -5.14
CA ASN A 141 8.56 -13.63 -6.09
C ASN A 141 9.30 -12.76 -7.12
N VAL A 142 10.62 -12.64 -7.02
CA VAL A 142 11.39 -11.88 -8.01
C VAL A 142 11.55 -12.68 -9.31
N HIS A 143 11.27 -12.03 -10.44
CA HIS A 143 11.53 -12.59 -11.76
C HIS A 143 12.99 -12.33 -12.14
N GLN A 144 13.80 -13.38 -12.17
CA GLN A 144 15.25 -13.30 -12.33
C GLN A 144 15.70 -12.70 -13.67
N GLU A 145 14.90 -12.87 -14.73
CA GLU A 145 15.22 -12.40 -16.08
C GLU A 145 14.78 -10.95 -16.34
N GLU A 146 14.03 -10.33 -15.39
CA GLU A 146 13.45 -9.02 -15.60
C GLU A 146 14.18 -7.93 -14.81
N LYS A 147 14.33 -6.76 -15.45
CA LYS A 147 14.89 -5.59 -14.79
C LYS A 147 13.84 -4.91 -13.89
N ILE A 148 14.29 -4.51 -12.71
CA ILE A 148 13.46 -3.87 -11.71
C ILE A 148 13.55 -2.35 -11.82
N ARG A 149 12.40 -1.70 -12.00
CA ARG A 149 12.24 -0.26 -12.06
C ARG A 149 11.99 0.39 -10.71
N LEU A 150 11.23 -0.31 -9.83
CA LEU A 150 10.87 0.19 -8.50
C LEU A 150 10.80 -0.96 -7.53
N ILE A 151 11.29 -0.71 -6.33
CA ILE A 151 11.18 -1.61 -5.19
C ILE A 151 10.61 -0.87 -3.98
N GLY A 152 9.83 -1.54 -3.16
CA GLY A 152 9.25 -0.95 -1.97
C GLY A 152 8.90 -1.94 -0.88
N PHE A 153 8.91 -1.46 0.36
CA PHE A 153 8.44 -2.18 1.53
C PHE A 153 7.31 -1.43 2.22
N ARG A 154 6.31 -2.16 2.69
CA ARG A 154 5.19 -1.63 3.46
C ARG A 154 4.91 -2.50 4.67
N LEU A 155 4.81 -1.89 5.84
CA LEU A 155 4.27 -2.45 7.07
C LEU A 155 2.78 -2.12 7.14
N GLY A 156 1.94 -3.13 7.20
CA GLY A 156 0.48 -3.01 7.24
C GLY A 156 -0.13 -3.66 8.47
N GLN A 157 -1.46 -3.57 8.59
CA GLN A 157 -2.21 -4.04 9.76
C GLN A 157 -1.61 -3.46 11.05
N LEU A 158 -1.54 -2.12 11.08
CA LEU A 158 -0.91 -1.39 12.15
C LEU A 158 -1.78 -1.36 13.41
N GLU A 159 -1.11 -1.53 14.56
CA GLU A 159 -1.68 -1.42 15.90
C GLU A 159 -0.79 -0.50 16.74
N ALA A 160 -1.36 0.25 17.67
CA ALA A 160 -0.57 0.98 18.66
C ALA A 160 0.13 -0.05 19.58
N LEU A 161 1.41 0.16 19.85
CA LEU A 161 2.09 -0.60 20.90
C LEU A 161 1.53 -0.12 22.25
N ASP A 162 0.68 -0.96 22.86
CA ASP A 162 0.31 -0.75 24.25
C ASP A 162 1.57 -0.90 25.11
N SER A 163 1.91 0.15 25.87
CA SER A 163 3.09 0.20 26.74
C SER A 163 3.10 -0.86 27.89
N LYS A 164 2.20 -1.84 27.82
CA LYS A 164 2.01 -2.91 28.81
C LYS A 164 2.35 -4.31 28.30
N GLN A 165 2.73 -4.50 27.04
CA GLN A 165 3.11 -5.82 26.54
C GLN A 165 4.58 -6.09 26.84
N THR A 166 4.84 -6.56 28.07
CA THR A 166 6.13 -7.12 28.47
C THR A 166 6.31 -8.43 27.68
N THR A 167 7.33 -8.50 26.84
CA THR A 167 7.74 -9.74 26.17
C THR A 167 8.14 -10.73 27.27
N LEU A 168 7.38 -11.82 27.42
CA LEU A 168 7.81 -12.95 28.24
C LEU A 168 8.95 -13.64 27.48
N VAL A 169 10.18 -13.39 27.90
CA VAL A 169 11.34 -14.18 27.50
C VAL A 169 11.22 -15.51 28.23
N PHE A 170 10.87 -16.58 27.53
CA PHE A 170 11.03 -17.94 28.06
C PHE A 170 12.51 -18.26 27.94
N ASP A 171 13.19 -18.28 29.08
CA ASP A 171 14.54 -18.82 29.21
C ASP A 171 14.41 -20.36 29.15
N GLU A 172 14.75 -20.95 28.01
CA GLU A 172 14.91 -22.40 27.89
C GLU A 172 16.28 -22.78 28.42
N SER A 173 16.37 -22.86 29.74
CA SER A 173 17.53 -23.44 30.44
C SER A 173 16.99 -24.64 31.22
N GLU A 174 17.03 -25.85 30.60
CA GLU A 174 17.39 -27.13 31.24
C GLU A 174 17.58 -28.22 30.18
#